data_e703b842a8dd1cd6b84eb0d8548713d0
#
_entry.id   e703b842a8dd1cd6b84eb0d8548713d0
#
_cell.length_a   1.000
_cell.length_b   1.000
_cell.length_c   1.000
_cell.angle_alpha   90.00
_cell.angle_beta   90.00
_cell.angle_gamma   90.00
#
_symmetry.space_group_name_H-M   'P 1'
#
loop_
_entity.id
_entity.type
_entity.pdbx_description
1 polymer ?
#
loop_
_entity_poly.entity_id
_entity_poly.type
_entity_poly.pdbx_seq_one_letter_code
_entity_poly.pdbx_strand_id
1 'polypeptide(L)'
;ELVEVLRSLFPEKTIVADTKCADAGGTVAKNNAVRGADWMTCICSATIPTMKAALKAIKEVRGDKGEIQVELYGDWTYEQAQQWLDAGISQAIYHQSRDALLAGETWGEKDLNKVKKLIEMGFRVSVTGGLSTETLKLFKGVDVFTFIAGRGITEAENPAQAAREFKEEIAKYWAE
;
A
#
# COMPACT_ATOMS: atom_id res chain seq x y z
N GLU A 1 -9.46 4.33 -17.33
CA GLU A 1 -10.68 3.48 -17.47
C GLU A 1 -10.96 2.65 -16.23
N LEU A 2 -10.04 1.77 -15.76
CA LEU A 2 -10.33 0.91 -14.61
C LEU A 2 -10.69 1.69 -13.34
N VAL A 3 -9.96 2.75 -13.01
CA VAL A 3 -10.25 3.62 -11.85
C VAL A 3 -11.65 4.23 -11.95
N GLU A 4 -12.06 4.69 -13.13
CA GLU A 4 -13.41 5.25 -13.36
C GLU A 4 -14.51 4.22 -13.16
N VAL A 5 -14.29 3.00 -13.68
CA VAL A 5 -15.23 1.88 -13.50
C VAL A 5 -15.37 1.54 -12.01
N LEU A 6 -14.24 1.39 -11.30
CA LEU A 6 -14.26 1.09 -9.87
C LEU A 6 -14.93 2.21 -9.07
N ARG A 7 -14.68 3.48 -9.40
CA ARG A 7 -15.34 4.61 -8.73
C ARG A 7 -16.87 4.61 -8.96
N SER A 8 -17.31 4.27 -10.18
CA SER A 8 -18.73 4.18 -10.48
C SER A 8 -19.41 3.03 -9.73
N LEU A 9 -18.75 1.89 -9.59
CA LEU A 9 -19.27 0.72 -8.89
C LEU A 9 -19.19 0.86 -7.37
N PHE A 10 -18.18 1.57 -6.86
CA PHE A 10 -17.89 1.68 -5.43
C PHE A 10 -17.63 3.14 -5.03
N PRO A 11 -18.68 4.01 -5.05
CA PRO A 11 -18.50 5.44 -4.85
C PRO A 11 -17.92 5.81 -3.47
N GLU A 12 -18.19 5.00 -2.44
CA GLU A 12 -17.77 5.25 -1.06
C GLU A 12 -16.47 4.55 -0.66
N LYS A 13 -15.90 3.68 -1.54
CA LYS A 13 -14.68 2.96 -1.20
C LYS A 13 -13.44 3.78 -1.56
N THR A 14 -12.39 3.66 -0.75
CA THR A 14 -11.07 4.16 -1.11
C THR A 14 -10.54 3.40 -2.31
N ILE A 15 -10.16 4.13 -3.36
CA ILE A 15 -9.59 3.56 -4.58
C ILE A 15 -8.14 3.96 -4.67
N VAL A 16 -7.27 2.96 -4.78
CA VAL A 16 -5.83 3.14 -4.90
C VAL A 16 -5.40 2.88 -6.33
N ALA A 17 -4.74 3.84 -6.95
CA ALA A 17 -4.06 3.64 -8.23
C ALA A 17 -2.65 3.11 -7.98
N ASP A 18 -2.44 1.81 -8.19
CA ASP A 18 -1.12 1.18 -8.05
C ASP A 18 -0.26 1.47 -9.28
N THR A 19 0.38 2.63 -9.28
CA THR A 19 1.16 3.14 -10.41
C THR A 19 2.66 2.91 -10.27
N LYS A 20 3.14 2.65 -9.07
CA LYS A 20 4.59 2.58 -8.76
C LYS A 20 5.35 3.73 -9.41
N CYS A 21 4.79 4.94 -9.31
CA CYS A 21 5.28 6.11 -9.99
C CYS A 21 6.74 6.40 -9.60
N ALA A 22 7.61 6.47 -10.60
CA ALA A 22 9.03 6.77 -10.43
C ALA A 22 9.37 8.21 -10.83
N ASP A 23 8.59 8.80 -11.75
CA ASP A 23 8.80 10.16 -12.28
C ASP A 23 7.48 10.78 -12.76
N ALA A 24 7.49 12.07 -13.09
CA ALA A 24 6.32 12.85 -13.55
C ALA A 24 5.13 12.76 -12.57
N GLY A 25 5.42 12.71 -11.25
CA GLY A 25 4.46 12.43 -10.18
C GLY A 25 3.19 13.27 -10.25
N GLY A 26 3.31 14.57 -10.50
CA GLY A 26 2.16 15.47 -10.61
C GLY A 26 1.22 15.10 -11.76
N THR A 27 1.76 14.73 -12.91
CA THR A 27 0.95 14.32 -14.08
C THR A 27 0.26 13.00 -13.84
N VAL A 28 1.00 12.01 -13.32
CA VAL A 28 0.45 10.68 -13.04
C VAL A 28 -0.65 10.76 -11.95
N ALA A 29 -0.39 11.51 -10.88
CA ALA A 29 -1.34 11.69 -9.79
C ALA A 29 -2.62 12.39 -10.26
N LYS A 30 -2.49 13.52 -11.00
CA LYS A 30 -3.65 14.24 -11.53
C LYS A 30 -4.50 13.36 -12.44
N ASN A 31 -3.87 12.62 -13.35
CA ASN A 31 -4.57 11.74 -14.29
C ASN A 31 -5.38 10.63 -13.58
N ASN A 32 -4.89 10.10 -12.46
CA ASN A 32 -5.60 9.09 -11.69
C ASN A 32 -6.66 9.72 -10.76
N ALA A 33 -6.34 10.84 -10.13
CA ALA A 33 -7.24 11.53 -9.21
C ALA A 33 -8.52 12.04 -9.89
N VAL A 34 -8.43 12.64 -11.09
CA VAL A 34 -9.61 13.09 -11.85
C VAL A 34 -10.50 11.93 -12.28
N ARG A 35 -9.97 10.72 -12.36
CA ARG A 35 -10.71 9.48 -12.63
C ARG A 35 -11.29 8.85 -11.37
N GLY A 36 -11.00 9.39 -10.20
CA GLY A 36 -11.58 8.96 -8.95
C GLY A 36 -10.67 8.15 -8.03
N ALA A 37 -9.36 8.05 -8.30
CA ALA A 37 -8.43 7.50 -7.32
C ALA A 37 -8.31 8.45 -6.12
N ASP A 38 -8.33 7.90 -4.92
CA ASP A 38 -8.08 8.62 -3.68
C ASP A 38 -6.59 8.57 -3.34
N TRP A 39 -5.96 7.43 -3.56
CA TRP A 39 -4.54 7.22 -3.29
C TRP A 39 -3.78 6.76 -4.53
N MET A 40 -2.47 6.98 -4.52
CA MET A 40 -1.58 6.53 -5.58
C MET A 40 -0.27 6.01 -4.99
N THR A 41 0.32 4.97 -5.60
CA THR A 41 1.63 4.48 -5.18
C THR A 41 2.78 5.18 -5.91
N CYS A 42 3.83 5.53 -5.16
CA CYS A 42 5.15 5.89 -5.67
C CYS A 42 6.15 4.82 -5.26
N ILE A 43 7.11 4.50 -6.13
CA ILE A 43 8.21 3.59 -5.75
C ILE A 43 9.18 4.31 -4.80
N CYS A 44 9.76 3.59 -3.84
CA CYS A 44 10.70 4.17 -2.85
C CYS A 44 11.93 4.84 -3.46
N SER A 45 12.33 4.46 -4.66
CA SER A 45 13.43 5.08 -5.41
C SER A 45 13.05 6.38 -6.15
N ALA A 46 11.77 6.78 -6.17
CA ALA A 46 11.37 8.06 -6.74
C ALA A 46 11.95 9.23 -5.93
N THR A 47 12.27 10.32 -6.61
CA THR A 47 12.82 11.51 -5.93
C THR A 47 11.78 12.20 -5.04
N ILE A 48 12.23 12.84 -3.97
CA ILE A 48 11.35 13.64 -3.10
C ILE A 48 10.55 14.71 -3.89
N PRO A 49 11.14 15.46 -4.85
CA PRO A 49 10.37 16.35 -5.70
C PRO A 49 9.23 15.66 -6.47
N THR A 50 9.46 14.46 -7.01
CA THR A 50 8.42 13.66 -7.70
C THR A 50 7.28 13.32 -6.75
N MET A 51 7.59 12.83 -5.55
CA MET A 51 6.60 12.47 -4.53
C MET A 51 5.80 13.68 -4.04
N LYS A 52 6.48 14.83 -3.80
CA LYS A 52 5.80 16.09 -3.42
C LYS A 52 4.87 16.59 -4.53
N ALA A 53 5.30 16.52 -5.79
CA ALA A 53 4.45 16.89 -6.92
C ALA A 53 3.22 15.98 -7.03
N ALA A 54 3.39 14.68 -6.80
CA ALA A 54 2.29 13.72 -6.77
C ALA A 54 1.31 14.02 -5.62
N LEU A 55 1.82 14.21 -4.40
CA LEU A 55 1.00 14.52 -3.23
C LEU A 55 0.20 15.82 -3.42
N LYS A 56 0.85 16.87 -3.96
CA LYS A 56 0.18 18.12 -4.27
C LYS A 56 -0.96 17.91 -5.27
N ALA A 57 -0.68 17.24 -6.38
CA ALA A 57 -1.66 17.07 -7.46
C ALA A 57 -2.86 16.20 -7.05
N ILE A 58 -2.65 15.15 -6.25
CA ILE A 58 -3.76 14.32 -5.78
C ILE A 58 -4.62 15.07 -4.77
N LYS A 59 -4.03 15.86 -3.88
CA LYS A 59 -4.76 16.70 -2.92
C LYS A 59 -5.55 17.83 -3.59
N GLU A 60 -5.04 18.43 -4.66
CA GLU A 60 -5.77 19.43 -5.44
C GLU A 60 -7.10 18.91 -5.99
N VAL A 61 -7.19 17.61 -6.30
CA VAL A 61 -8.40 16.99 -6.87
C VAL A 61 -9.25 16.32 -5.81
N ARG A 62 -8.64 15.64 -4.82
CA ARG A 62 -9.33 14.78 -3.84
C ARG A 62 -9.42 15.39 -2.44
N GLY A 63 -8.84 16.58 -2.22
CA GLY A 63 -8.79 17.22 -0.90
C GLY A 63 -8.07 16.34 0.11
N ASP A 64 -8.62 16.27 1.32
CA ASP A 64 -8.03 15.49 2.42
C ASP A 64 -8.04 13.96 2.20
N LYS A 65 -8.83 13.47 1.25
CA LYS A 65 -8.82 12.06 0.86
C LYS A 65 -7.62 11.70 -0.01
N GLY A 66 -6.95 12.70 -0.61
CA GLY A 66 -5.84 12.48 -1.53
C GLY A 66 -4.54 12.15 -0.81
N GLU A 67 -3.98 10.95 -1.02
CA GLU A 67 -2.72 10.53 -0.39
C GLU A 67 -1.79 9.78 -1.33
N ILE A 68 -0.51 9.73 -0.94
CA ILE A 68 0.52 8.94 -1.61
C ILE A 68 0.99 7.84 -0.65
N GLN A 69 1.14 6.64 -1.18
CA GLN A 69 1.78 5.52 -0.51
C GLN A 69 3.15 5.28 -1.14
N VAL A 70 4.21 5.22 -0.33
CA VAL A 70 5.53 4.81 -0.81
C VAL A 70 5.62 3.30 -0.78
N GLU A 71 5.81 2.67 -1.94
CA GLU A 71 5.95 1.22 -2.05
C GLU A 71 7.42 0.84 -1.97
N LEU A 72 7.74 -0.04 -1.01
CA LEU A 72 9.09 -0.38 -0.60
C LEU A 72 9.58 -1.63 -1.33
N TYR A 73 10.58 -1.45 -2.17
CA TYR A 73 11.28 -2.51 -2.89
C TYR A 73 12.79 -2.40 -2.72
N GLY A 74 13.47 -3.53 -2.76
CA GLY A 74 14.92 -3.60 -2.74
C GLY A 74 15.53 -2.89 -1.54
N ASP A 75 16.62 -2.18 -1.82
CA ASP A 75 17.35 -1.45 -0.78
C ASP A 75 16.75 -0.07 -0.57
N TRP A 76 16.27 0.17 0.63
CA TRP A 76 15.85 1.48 1.14
C TRP A 76 16.36 1.63 2.57
N THR A 77 16.42 2.87 3.05
CA THR A 77 16.93 3.16 4.40
C THR A 77 15.90 3.91 5.27
N TYR A 78 16.08 3.86 6.57
CA TYR A 78 15.22 4.62 7.49
C TYR A 78 15.43 6.14 7.38
N GLU A 79 16.61 6.58 6.93
CA GLU A 79 16.88 7.99 6.62
C GLU A 79 16.04 8.44 5.41
N GLN A 80 15.90 7.60 4.39
CA GLN A 80 14.98 7.87 3.27
C GLN A 80 13.53 7.89 3.76
N ALA A 81 13.13 6.94 4.63
CA ALA A 81 11.81 6.92 5.21
C ALA A 81 11.50 8.21 5.98
N GLN A 82 12.46 8.74 6.74
CA GLN A 82 12.29 10.03 7.40
C GLN A 82 12.06 11.17 6.39
N GLN A 83 12.78 11.18 5.26
CA GLN A 83 12.57 12.18 4.22
C GLN A 83 11.16 12.13 3.60
N TRP A 84 10.55 10.94 3.49
CA TRP A 84 9.16 10.82 3.04
C TRP A 84 8.18 11.42 4.06
N LEU A 85 8.37 11.15 5.36
CA LEU A 85 7.58 11.77 6.42
C LEU A 85 7.72 13.30 6.40
N ASP A 86 8.94 13.81 6.28
CA ASP A 86 9.23 15.25 6.20
C ASP A 86 8.60 15.89 4.93
N ALA A 87 8.40 15.09 3.89
CA ALA A 87 7.69 15.49 2.67
C ALA A 87 6.14 15.45 2.82
N GLY A 88 5.63 15.03 3.98
CA GLY A 88 4.19 14.92 4.28
C GLY A 88 3.56 13.59 3.81
N ILE A 89 4.37 12.57 3.53
CA ILE A 89 3.89 11.25 3.11
C ILE A 89 3.95 10.31 4.31
N SER A 90 2.81 9.93 4.84
CA SER A 90 2.67 9.11 6.04
C SER A 90 2.21 7.68 5.77
N GLN A 91 2.12 7.26 4.51
CA GLN A 91 1.77 5.89 4.15
C GLN A 91 2.94 5.17 3.48
N ALA A 92 3.22 3.96 3.92
CA ALA A 92 4.20 3.08 3.30
C ALA A 92 3.58 1.69 3.04
N ILE A 93 3.98 1.05 1.96
CA ILE A 93 3.62 -0.32 1.64
C ILE A 93 4.88 -1.18 1.77
N TYR A 94 4.94 -2.02 2.80
CA TYR A 94 5.99 -3.03 2.92
C TYR A 94 5.66 -4.20 2.00
N HIS A 95 6.45 -4.37 0.95
CA HIS A 95 6.18 -5.34 -0.10
C HIS A 95 7.21 -6.47 -0.10
N GLN A 96 6.78 -7.69 0.20
CA GLN A 96 7.58 -8.88 -0.04
C GLN A 96 7.56 -9.20 -1.53
N SER A 97 8.72 -9.09 -2.19
CA SER A 97 8.84 -9.27 -3.63
C SER A 97 8.34 -10.65 -4.09
N ARG A 98 7.57 -10.67 -5.18
CA ARG A 98 7.13 -11.92 -5.79
C ARG A 98 8.28 -12.82 -6.20
N ASP A 99 9.30 -12.24 -6.82
CA ASP A 99 10.43 -13.00 -7.33
C ASP A 99 11.29 -13.53 -6.18
N ALA A 100 11.40 -12.78 -5.08
CA ALA A 100 12.02 -13.25 -3.85
C ALA A 100 11.26 -14.44 -3.23
N LEU A 101 9.92 -14.38 -3.19
CA LEU A 101 9.09 -15.50 -2.74
C LEU A 101 9.27 -16.74 -3.63
N LEU A 102 9.34 -16.56 -4.95
CA LEU A 102 9.61 -17.65 -5.91
C LEU A 102 11.02 -18.21 -5.77
N ALA A 103 11.97 -17.40 -5.33
CA ALA A 103 13.34 -17.81 -5.00
C ALA A 103 13.46 -18.48 -3.61
N GLY A 104 12.35 -18.63 -2.88
CA GLY A 104 12.31 -19.31 -1.58
C GLY A 104 12.40 -18.39 -0.37
N GLU A 105 12.42 -17.07 -0.54
CA GLU A 105 12.26 -16.16 0.59
C GLU A 105 10.85 -16.27 1.16
N THR A 106 10.74 -16.08 2.47
CA THR A 106 9.45 -16.14 3.19
C THR A 106 9.34 -14.96 4.14
N TRP A 107 8.11 -14.62 4.51
CA TRP A 107 7.86 -13.71 5.61
C TRP A 107 8.51 -14.22 6.90
N GLY A 108 9.20 -13.35 7.62
CA GLY A 108 9.88 -13.70 8.85
C GLY A 108 10.05 -12.54 9.83
N GLU A 109 10.76 -12.81 10.93
CA GLU A 109 11.00 -11.81 11.98
C GLU A 109 11.71 -10.55 11.46
N LYS A 110 12.60 -10.70 10.48
CA LYS A 110 13.28 -9.56 9.84
C LYS A 110 12.28 -8.58 9.22
N ASP A 111 11.25 -9.11 8.56
CA ASP A 111 10.23 -8.29 7.90
C ASP A 111 9.32 -7.63 8.93
N LEU A 112 8.89 -8.40 9.94
CA LEU A 112 8.10 -7.89 11.05
C LEU A 112 8.80 -6.75 11.78
N ASN A 113 10.11 -6.86 12.04
CA ASN A 113 10.90 -5.82 12.70
C ASN A 113 10.96 -4.54 11.85
N LYS A 114 11.08 -4.66 10.52
CA LYS A 114 11.04 -3.50 9.62
C LYS A 114 9.65 -2.84 9.62
N VAL A 115 8.59 -3.63 9.56
CA VAL A 115 7.21 -3.12 9.64
C VAL A 115 6.97 -2.37 10.95
N LYS A 116 7.33 -2.98 12.10
CA LYS A 116 7.22 -2.34 13.42
C LYS A 116 8.00 -1.03 13.47
N LYS A 117 9.24 -1.02 12.95
CA LYS A 117 10.06 0.18 12.94
C LYS A 117 9.46 1.31 12.12
N LEU A 118 8.87 1.02 10.97
CA LEU A 118 8.16 2.03 10.17
C LEU A 118 6.94 2.58 10.92
N ILE A 119 6.19 1.73 11.62
CA ILE A 119 5.05 2.16 12.46
C ILE A 119 5.54 3.07 13.59
N GLU A 120 6.62 2.70 14.28
CA GLU A 120 7.24 3.53 15.33
C GLU A 120 7.71 4.90 14.82
N MET A 121 8.12 4.99 13.55
CA MET A 121 8.48 6.25 12.92
C MET A 121 7.26 7.13 12.59
N GLY A 122 6.04 6.60 12.65
CA GLY A 122 4.80 7.33 12.39
C GLY A 122 4.13 7.01 11.05
N PHE A 123 4.56 5.97 10.34
CA PHE A 123 3.87 5.52 9.13
C PHE A 123 2.61 4.71 9.45
N ARG A 124 1.57 4.90 8.66
CA ARG A 124 0.51 3.92 8.45
C ARG A 124 1.03 2.89 7.44
N VAL A 125 1.36 1.70 7.93
CA VAL A 125 2.02 0.68 7.11
C VAL A 125 1.01 -0.31 6.57
N SER A 126 0.95 -0.41 5.24
CA SER A 126 0.30 -1.51 4.53
C SER A 126 1.31 -2.63 4.29
N VAL A 127 0.88 -3.88 4.29
CA VAL A 127 1.72 -5.03 3.95
C VAL A 127 1.15 -5.79 2.76
N THR A 128 2.03 -6.30 1.90
CA THR A 128 1.66 -7.05 0.69
C THR A 128 2.74 -8.03 0.28
N GLY A 129 2.38 -8.96 -0.59
CA GLY A 129 3.27 -9.97 -1.15
C GLY A 129 3.01 -11.37 -0.59
N GLY A 130 2.36 -12.22 -1.37
CA GLY A 130 2.09 -13.62 -1.02
C GLY A 130 1.25 -13.81 0.24
N LEU A 131 0.38 -12.84 0.58
CA LEU A 131 -0.46 -12.94 1.76
C LEU A 131 -1.52 -14.05 1.62
N SER A 132 -1.66 -14.83 2.67
CA SER A 132 -2.74 -15.79 2.92
C SER A 132 -3.28 -15.59 4.33
N THR A 133 -4.40 -16.23 4.67
CA THR A 133 -4.93 -16.21 6.04
C THR A 133 -3.93 -16.72 7.07
N GLU A 134 -3.04 -17.65 6.70
CA GLU A 134 -1.96 -18.11 7.58
C GLU A 134 -0.87 -17.06 7.78
N THR A 135 -0.46 -16.36 6.72
CA THR A 135 0.57 -15.30 6.83
C THR A 135 0.08 -14.09 7.62
N LEU A 136 -1.21 -13.79 7.63
CA LEU A 136 -1.78 -12.73 8.48
C LEU A 136 -1.46 -12.94 9.97
N LYS A 137 -1.43 -14.19 10.43
CA LYS A 137 -1.15 -14.53 11.84
C LYS A 137 0.23 -14.09 12.31
N LEU A 138 1.20 -13.96 11.40
CA LEU A 138 2.54 -13.46 11.72
C LEU A 138 2.51 -12.01 12.21
N PHE A 139 1.52 -11.24 11.78
CA PHE A 139 1.38 -9.83 12.13
C PHE A 139 0.53 -9.60 13.39
N LYS A 140 0.12 -10.65 14.10
CA LYS A 140 -0.65 -10.52 15.34
C LYS A 140 0.08 -9.61 16.34
N GLY A 141 -0.63 -8.59 16.83
CA GLY A 141 -0.08 -7.60 17.77
C GLY A 141 0.81 -6.54 17.09
N VAL A 142 0.85 -6.49 15.77
CA VAL A 142 1.46 -5.42 14.98
C VAL A 142 0.34 -4.53 14.45
N ASP A 143 0.44 -3.21 14.63
CA ASP A 143 -0.56 -2.23 14.18
C ASP A 143 -0.46 -2.00 12.65
N VAL A 144 -0.79 -3.04 11.88
CA VAL A 144 -0.82 -2.97 10.42
C VAL A 144 -2.05 -2.21 9.98
N PHE A 145 -1.83 -1.13 9.22
CA PHE A 145 -2.92 -0.28 8.72
C PHE A 145 -3.78 -0.97 7.65
N THR A 146 -3.16 -1.71 6.73
CA THR A 146 -3.89 -2.39 5.64
C THR A 146 -3.15 -3.66 5.18
N PHE A 147 -3.91 -4.72 4.94
CA PHE A 147 -3.42 -5.92 4.25
C PHE A 147 -3.85 -5.88 2.78
N ILE A 148 -2.89 -5.94 1.85
CA ILE A 148 -3.15 -5.91 0.42
C ILE A 148 -2.99 -7.34 -0.12
N ALA A 149 -4.12 -8.01 -0.37
CA ALA A 149 -4.15 -9.34 -0.94
C ALA A 149 -4.50 -9.26 -2.43
N GLY A 150 -3.63 -9.81 -3.28
CA GLY A 150 -3.84 -9.92 -4.73
C GLY A 150 -4.34 -11.30 -5.11
N ARG A 151 -3.46 -12.13 -5.68
CA ARG A 151 -3.76 -13.46 -6.22
C ARG A 151 -4.39 -14.42 -5.22
N GLY A 152 -4.09 -14.31 -3.94
CA GLY A 152 -4.76 -15.09 -2.89
C GLY A 152 -6.28 -14.91 -2.89
N ILE A 153 -6.77 -13.81 -3.48
CA ILE A 153 -8.21 -13.57 -3.70
C ILE A 153 -8.57 -13.78 -5.17
N THR A 154 -7.88 -13.11 -6.10
CA THR A 154 -8.30 -13.03 -7.51
C THR A 154 -8.13 -14.34 -8.28
N GLU A 155 -7.20 -15.20 -7.87
CA GLU A 155 -6.94 -16.51 -8.47
C GLU A 155 -7.51 -17.68 -7.65
N ALA A 156 -8.25 -17.39 -6.57
CA ALA A 156 -8.94 -18.42 -5.80
C ALA A 156 -10.10 -19.00 -6.60
N GLU A 157 -10.44 -20.28 -6.37
CA GLU A 157 -11.59 -20.95 -7.00
C GLU A 157 -12.90 -20.17 -6.77
N ASN A 158 -13.04 -19.58 -5.56
CA ASN A 158 -14.13 -18.67 -5.22
C ASN A 158 -13.55 -17.36 -4.63
N PRO A 159 -13.29 -16.31 -5.46
CA PRO A 159 -12.72 -15.07 -4.98
C PRO A 159 -13.54 -14.37 -3.89
N ALA A 160 -14.86 -14.44 -3.97
CA ALA A 160 -15.74 -13.83 -2.98
C ALA A 160 -15.64 -14.54 -1.63
N GLN A 161 -15.50 -15.85 -1.61
CA GLN A 161 -15.26 -16.62 -0.38
C GLN A 161 -13.88 -16.32 0.19
N ALA A 162 -12.83 -16.34 -0.64
CA ALA A 162 -11.48 -15.99 -0.21
C ALA A 162 -11.41 -14.60 0.43
N ALA A 163 -12.08 -13.61 -0.18
CA ALA A 163 -12.14 -12.26 0.38
C ALA A 163 -12.85 -12.21 1.75
N ARG A 164 -13.91 -13.01 1.95
CA ARG A 164 -14.57 -13.14 3.26
C ARG A 164 -13.65 -13.75 4.31
N GLU A 165 -12.95 -14.82 3.97
CA GLU A 165 -12.01 -15.50 4.87
C GLU A 165 -10.86 -14.58 5.30
N PHE A 166 -10.31 -13.77 4.38
CA PHE A 166 -9.34 -12.73 4.74
C PHE A 166 -9.91 -11.73 5.74
N LYS A 167 -11.13 -11.24 5.51
CA LYS A 167 -11.80 -10.29 6.42
C LYS A 167 -12.08 -10.89 7.79
N GLU A 168 -12.53 -12.13 7.84
CA GLU A 168 -12.78 -12.86 9.08
C GLU A 168 -11.49 -13.08 9.87
N GLU A 169 -10.39 -13.42 9.19
CA GLU A 169 -9.09 -13.58 9.86
C GLU A 169 -8.56 -12.25 10.40
N ILE A 170 -8.68 -11.16 9.62
CA ILE A 170 -8.34 -9.81 10.07
C ILE A 170 -9.16 -9.42 11.30
N ALA A 171 -10.46 -9.65 11.29
CA ALA A 171 -11.34 -9.29 12.39
C ALA A 171 -10.99 -10.00 13.73
N LYS A 172 -10.33 -11.15 13.70
CA LYS A 172 -9.89 -11.83 14.92
C LYS A 172 -8.80 -11.08 15.71
N TYR A 173 -7.99 -10.28 15.03
CA TYR A 173 -6.78 -9.69 15.63
C TYR A 173 -6.74 -8.16 15.54
N TRP A 174 -7.51 -7.55 14.66
CA TRP A 174 -7.56 -6.09 14.39
C TRP A 174 -8.99 -5.52 14.42
N ALA A 175 -9.98 -6.25 14.98
CA ALA A 175 -11.28 -5.66 15.26
C ALA A 175 -11.15 -4.63 16.40
N GLU A 176 -11.71 -3.45 16.19
CA GLU A 176 -11.90 -2.43 17.23
C GLU A 176 -12.89 -2.91 18.31
#